data_fdb91d8b4e29e7ae834caa0a5a96a37f
#
_entry.id   fdb91d8b4e29e7ae834caa0a5a96a37f
#
_cell.length_a   1.000
_cell.length_b   1.000
_cell.length_c   1.000
_cell.angle_alpha   90.00
_cell.angle_beta   90.00
_cell.angle_gamma   90.00
#
_symmetry.space_group_name_H-M   'P 1'
#
loop_
_entity.id
_entity.type
_entity.pdbx_description
1 polymer ?
#
loop_
_entity_poly.entity_id
_entity_poly.type
_entity_poly.pdbx_seq_one_letter_code
_entity_poly.pdbx_strand_id
1 'polypeptide(L)'
;MKIERLIAVMMLAVLMLTGCGQTASQTDNTVVLPQINGEARNVIITESGQIFDADTGEEIILNTPQPSAEAAGQEVAEASPQPSEEPEIAVVQDAEVVVPHPEQSVSHVDTEKLGDDKLNIVFLGDSIIDNHRDETGIAYLTGVACNANVYNMAIAGTSATIEYGEKEGNEDWTSRSLIGVTKAIKGDIPTDIFKGTRAGEIIDNKEVDFSTVDYYVIEYGVNDFLRGINPGDVEDPYDMHTYAGALRIAVGNLRAVSPNAAIVLCSPCYSQFFGKNGAFLGDANMMSNGYGTISDFKGACEYVSNELDTLFMDAYQTLGIDSTNADDYLEDGIHLTQKGRALYAGMLGRIINYNEDNKNSGM
;
A
#
# COMPACT_ATOMS: atom_id res chain seq x y z
N MET A 1 -36.05 13.48 12.73
CA MET A 1 -34.95 14.46 12.80
C MET A 1 -33.85 13.93 11.91
N LYS A 2 -33.76 14.45 10.70
CA LYS A 2 -32.77 14.01 9.70
C LYS A 2 -31.46 14.71 10.03
N ILE A 3 -30.43 13.94 10.37
CA ILE A 3 -29.06 14.43 10.49
C ILE A 3 -28.48 14.35 9.09
N GLU A 4 -28.29 15.49 8.44
CA GLU A 4 -27.55 15.58 7.18
C GLU A 4 -26.07 15.34 7.49
N ARG A 5 -25.53 14.25 6.95
CA ARG A 5 -24.12 13.94 6.99
C ARG A 5 -23.40 14.84 5.99
N LEU A 6 -22.59 15.75 6.50
CA LEU A 6 -21.68 16.54 5.69
C LEU A 6 -20.46 15.70 5.35
N ILE A 7 -20.30 15.35 4.08
CA ILE A 7 -19.16 14.60 3.57
C ILE A 7 -18.04 15.61 3.31
N ALA A 8 -16.94 15.50 4.03
CA ALA A 8 -15.72 16.27 3.78
C ALA A 8 -14.85 15.49 2.78
N VAL A 9 -14.75 16.00 1.56
CA VAL A 9 -13.87 15.46 0.52
C VAL A 9 -12.51 16.16 0.60
N MET A 10 -11.47 15.43 0.91
CA MET A 10 -10.10 15.90 0.83
C MET A 10 -9.61 15.72 -0.61
N MET A 11 -9.78 16.73 -1.48
CA MET A 11 -9.17 16.74 -2.80
C MET A 11 -7.74 17.24 -2.72
N LEU A 12 -6.77 16.34 -2.81
CA LEU A 12 -5.41 16.71 -3.17
C LEU A 12 -5.30 16.70 -4.69
N ALA A 13 -5.61 17.85 -5.34
CA ALA A 13 -5.45 17.99 -6.77
C ALA A 13 -3.97 18.23 -7.11
N VAL A 14 -3.32 17.25 -7.71
CA VAL A 14 -2.06 17.43 -8.44
C VAL A 14 -2.40 18.01 -9.80
N LEU A 15 -2.26 19.32 -9.98
CA LEU A 15 -2.36 20.01 -11.27
C LEU A 15 -0.98 20.08 -11.90
N MET A 16 -0.75 19.25 -12.91
CA MET A 16 0.27 19.51 -13.94
C MET A 16 -0.32 20.52 -14.93
N LEU A 17 0.16 21.77 -14.93
CA LEU A 17 -0.15 22.78 -15.93
C LEU A 17 1.06 23.01 -16.81
N THR A 18 0.96 22.55 -18.04
CA THR A 18 1.70 23.11 -19.18
C THR A 18 1.00 24.38 -19.65
N GLY A 19 1.77 25.44 -19.83
CA GLY A 19 1.36 26.80 -19.96
C GLY A 19 0.39 27.16 -21.08
N CYS A 20 -0.43 28.16 -20.78
CA CYS A 20 -0.63 29.38 -21.59
C CYS A 20 -1.43 30.38 -20.77
N GLY A 21 -1.00 31.64 -20.73
CA GLY A 21 -1.47 32.64 -19.80
C GLY A 21 -2.95 33.00 -19.93
N GLN A 22 -3.56 33.16 -18.78
CA GLN A 22 -4.64 34.10 -18.50
C GLN A 22 -4.77 34.29 -17.00
N THR A 23 -5.12 35.51 -16.59
CA THR A 23 -5.21 36.05 -15.23
C THR A 23 -5.90 35.12 -14.23
N ALA A 24 -5.19 34.82 -13.13
CA ALA A 24 -5.66 34.01 -12.01
C ALA A 24 -6.79 34.72 -11.24
N SER A 25 -7.93 34.08 -11.13
CA SER A 25 -8.87 34.29 -10.03
C SER A 25 -8.43 33.40 -8.86
N GLN A 26 -8.38 33.97 -7.67
CA GLN A 26 -8.09 33.25 -6.42
C GLN A 26 -9.05 32.07 -6.29
N THR A 27 -8.52 30.86 -6.24
CA THR A 27 -9.26 29.67 -5.83
C THR A 27 -9.07 29.48 -4.33
N ASP A 28 -10.17 29.52 -3.60
CA ASP A 28 -10.26 29.22 -2.17
C ASP A 28 -9.73 27.80 -1.89
N ASN A 29 -8.61 27.70 -1.20
CA ASN A 29 -8.06 26.45 -0.68
C ASN A 29 -8.64 26.14 0.70
N THR A 30 -9.95 26.04 0.82
CA THR A 30 -10.60 25.68 2.08
C THR A 30 -10.60 24.15 2.23
N VAL A 31 -9.94 23.66 3.26
CA VAL A 31 -9.90 22.21 3.61
C VAL A 31 -10.62 22.05 4.95
N VAL A 32 -11.54 21.09 5.04
CA VAL A 32 -12.20 20.75 6.31
C VAL A 32 -11.36 19.67 7.00
N LEU A 33 -10.73 19.98 8.11
CA LEU A 33 -10.06 18.99 8.96
C LEU A 33 -11.08 18.40 9.95
N PRO A 34 -11.13 17.06 10.09
CA PRO A 34 -11.95 16.44 11.12
C PRO A 34 -11.30 16.66 12.49
N GLN A 35 -12.08 17.28 13.38
CA GLN A 35 -11.91 17.39 14.82
C GLN A 35 -10.51 17.74 15.40
N ILE A 36 -10.26 19.02 15.56
CA ILE A 36 -9.33 19.48 16.60
C ILE A 36 -10.20 19.83 17.84
N ASN A 37 -9.97 19.13 18.96
CA ASN A 37 -10.74 19.27 20.21
C ASN A 37 -12.25 18.95 20.15
N GLY A 38 -12.69 18.02 19.28
CA GLY A 38 -14.06 17.53 19.30
C GLY A 38 -15.08 18.34 18.49
N GLU A 39 -14.66 19.40 17.79
CA GLU A 39 -15.52 20.19 16.90
C GLU A 39 -14.95 20.20 15.48
N ALA A 40 -15.79 19.95 14.47
CA ALA A 40 -15.41 20.09 13.07
C ALA A 40 -15.25 21.57 12.73
N ARG A 41 -14.09 21.99 12.21
CA ARG A 41 -13.81 23.37 11.80
C ARG A 41 -13.37 23.40 10.35
N ASN A 42 -13.83 24.40 9.63
CA ASN A 42 -13.32 24.73 8.31
C ASN A 42 -11.96 25.43 8.48
N VAL A 43 -10.93 24.96 7.81
CA VAL A 43 -9.59 25.53 7.90
C VAL A 43 -9.04 25.89 6.53
N ILE A 44 -8.25 26.96 6.48
CA ILE A 44 -7.48 27.36 5.31
C ILE A 44 -6.02 27.01 5.60
N ILE A 45 -5.40 26.24 4.71
CA ILE A 45 -3.98 25.94 4.78
C ILE A 45 -3.27 26.79 3.74
N THR A 46 -2.37 27.68 4.20
CA THR A 46 -1.58 28.53 3.30
C THR A 46 -0.47 27.74 2.60
N GLU A 47 0.08 28.31 1.52
CA GLU A 47 1.24 27.73 0.82
C GLU A 47 2.47 27.57 1.73
N SER A 48 2.54 28.31 2.84
CA SER A 48 3.59 28.21 3.87
C SER A 48 3.32 27.14 4.92
N GLY A 49 2.17 26.44 4.85
CA GLY A 49 1.79 25.37 5.79
C GLY A 49 1.16 25.90 7.10
N GLN A 50 0.83 27.18 7.19
CA GLN A 50 0.09 27.74 8.33
C GLN A 50 -1.39 27.39 8.21
N ILE A 51 -2.03 27.09 9.33
CA ILE A 51 -3.43 26.68 9.40
C ILE A 51 -4.22 27.84 10.03
N PHE A 52 -5.27 28.28 9.35
CA PHE A 52 -6.18 29.33 9.84
C PHE A 52 -7.60 28.76 9.91
N ASP A 53 -8.34 29.18 10.91
CA ASP A 53 -9.79 28.94 10.97
C ASP A 53 -10.47 29.74 9.84
N ALA A 54 -11.20 29.06 8.97
CA ALA A 54 -11.81 29.67 7.79
C ALA A 54 -12.95 30.65 8.13
N ASP A 55 -13.58 30.48 9.29
CA ASP A 55 -14.72 31.29 9.73
C ASP A 55 -14.26 32.52 10.51
N THR A 56 -13.16 32.40 11.24
CA THR A 56 -12.65 33.52 12.09
C THR A 56 -11.40 34.18 11.53
N GLY A 57 -10.64 33.52 10.65
CA GLY A 57 -9.36 33.98 10.12
C GLY A 57 -8.21 33.93 11.14
N GLU A 58 -8.41 33.33 12.30
CA GLU A 58 -7.38 33.19 13.32
C GLU A 58 -6.43 32.02 13.01
N GLU A 59 -5.14 32.20 13.28
CA GLU A 59 -4.15 31.14 13.12
C GLU A 59 -4.35 30.06 14.17
N ILE A 60 -4.51 28.79 13.72
CA ILE A 60 -4.61 27.62 14.58
C ILE A 60 -3.20 27.09 14.85
N ILE A 61 -2.70 27.38 16.05
CA ILE A 61 -1.42 26.83 16.51
C ILE A 61 -1.69 25.45 17.10
N LEU A 62 -1.25 24.41 16.40
CA LEU A 62 -1.27 23.05 16.92
C LEU A 62 -0.23 22.97 18.05
N ASN A 63 -0.68 23.01 19.31
CA ASN A 63 0.18 22.76 20.44
C ASN A 63 0.61 21.28 20.44
N THR A 64 1.80 21.02 19.93
CA THR A 64 2.49 19.78 20.28
C THR A 64 2.78 19.82 21.78
N PRO A 65 2.53 18.76 22.56
CA PRO A 65 2.90 18.72 23.95
C PRO A 65 4.43 18.82 24.04
N GLN A 66 4.90 19.97 24.48
CA GLN A 66 6.29 20.20 24.85
C GLN A 66 6.61 19.30 26.04
N PRO A 67 7.71 18.51 26.04
CA PRO A 67 8.09 17.76 27.21
C PRO A 67 8.29 18.76 28.34
N SER A 68 7.56 18.59 29.42
CA SER A 68 7.61 19.44 30.60
C SER A 68 8.99 19.44 31.21
N ALA A 69 9.69 20.55 31.08
CA ALA A 69 10.89 20.86 31.85
C ALA A 69 10.47 21.30 33.26
N GLU A 70 10.12 20.31 34.09
CA GLU A 70 10.03 20.54 35.55
C GLU A 70 10.40 19.24 36.29
N ALA A 71 11.69 19.08 36.52
CA ALA A 71 12.25 18.42 37.71
C ALA A 71 13.78 18.60 37.70
N ALA A 72 14.18 19.87 37.93
CA ALA A 72 15.54 20.16 38.37
C ALA A 72 15.43 20.64 39.81
N GLY A 73 15.90 19.82 40.76
CA GLY A 73 16.13 20.26 42.11
C GLY A 73 15.74 19.28 43.20
N GLN A 74 16.53 18.21 43.35
CA GLN A 74 16.89 17.73 44.69
C GLN A 74 18.14 16.84 44.57
N GLU A 75 19.22 17.43 45.10
CA GLU A 75 20.47 16.83 45.42
C GLU A 75 20.27 15.83 46.56
N VAL A 76 20.57 14.56 46.34
CA VAL A 76 20.75 13.58 47.42
C VAL A 76 22.01 12.75 47.13
N ALA A 77 22.85 12.68 48.14
CA ALA A 77 24.23 12.21 48.23
C ALA A 77 24.51 10.79 47.68
N GLU A 78 25.78 10.66 47.29
CA GLU A 78 26.55 9.45 47.00
C GLU A 78 26.27 8.25 47.92
N ALA A 79 25.97 7.11 47.30
CA ALA A 79 26.36 5.82 47.81
C ALA A 79 26.71 4.91 46.64
N SER A 80 27.96 4.60 46.54
CA SER A 80 28.55 3.65 45.61
C SER A 80 28.14 2.22 45.99
N PRO A 81 27.67 1.39 45.09
CA PRO A 81 27.69 -0.06 45.27
C PRO A 81 28.70 -0.72 44.35
N GLN A 82 29.41 -1.68 44.95
CA GLN A 82 30.30 -2.63 44.31
C GLN A 82 29.64 -3.44 43.19
N PRO A 83 30.45 -3.98 42.24
CA PRO A 83 29.98 -4.68 41.08
C PRO A 83 29.48 -6.09 41.46
N SER A 84 28.27 -6.39 41.09
CA SER A 84 27.74 -7.75 41.04
C SER A 84 27.90 -8.32 39.63
N GLU A 85 28.39 -9.55 39.60
CA GLU A 85 28.67 -10.36 38.41
C GLU A 85 27.49 -10.42 37.42
N GLU A 86 27.79 -10.10 36.17
CA GLU A 86 26.92 -10.33 35.03
C GLU A 86 26.81 -11.83 34.73
N PRO A 87 25.61 -12.36 34.44
CA PRO A 87 25.52 -13.70 33.86
C PRO A 87 25.91 -13.63 32.37
N GLU A 88 26.87 -14.48 31.98
CA GLU A 88 27.24 -14.72 30.58
C GLU A 88 26.03 -15.10 29.75
N ILE A 89 25.62 -14.19 28.88
CA ILE A 89 24.67 -14.50 27.79
C ILE A 89 25.48 -15.07 26.65
N ALA A 90 25.27 -16.34 26.34
CA ALA A 90 25.83 -16.99 25.18
C ALA A 90 25.45 -16.22 23.90
N VAL A 91 26.46 -15.66 23.26
CA VAL A 91 26.35 -15.02 21.94
C VAL A 91 26.05 -16.13 20.94
N VAL A 92 24.81 -16.16 20.47
CA VAL A 92 24.47 -16.94 19.30
C VAL A 92 25.03 -16.18 18.10
N GLN A 93 26.04 -16.80 17.45
CA GLN A 93 26.70 -16.26 16.29
C GLN A 93 25.69 -15.89 15.21
N ASP A 94 25.80 -14.67 14.71
CA ASP A 94 25.09 -14.11 13.56
C ASP A 94 25.13 -15.09 12.39
N ALA A 95 23.94 -15.50 11.96
CA ALA A 95 23.79 -16.10 10.65
C ALA A 95 23.97 -14.96 9.62
N GLU A 96 25.12 -14.91 8.98
CA GLU A 96 25.42 -14.03 7.86
C GLU A 96 24.34 -14.18 6.80
N VAL A 97 23.50 -13.16 6.64
CA VAL A 97 22.63 -13.02 5.47
C VAL A 97 23.56 -12.72 4.32
N VAL A 98 23.87 -13.72 3.51
CA VAL A 98 24.61 -13.56 2.26
C VAL A 98 23.73 -12.77 1.29
N VAL A 99 23.92 -11.46 1.26
CA VAL A 99 23.41 -10.61 0.18
C VAL A 99 24.31 -10.88 -1.03
N PRO A 100 23.80 -11.32 -2.18
CA PRO A 100 24.63 -11.51 -3.37
C PRO A 100 25.24 -10.18 -3.78
N HIS A 101 26.58 -10.14 -3.84
CA HIS A 101 27.34 -8.98 -4.32
C HIS A 101 27.06 -8.76 -5.81
N PRO A 102 26.90 -7.50 -6.30
CA PRO A 102 26.54 -7.19 -7.69
C PRO A 102 27.68 -7.32 -8.71
N GLU A 103 28.75 -8.06 -8.42
CA GLU A 103 29.89 -8.25 -9.35
C GLU A 103 30.07 -9.69 -9.86
N GLN A 104 29.01 -10.48 -9.94
CA GLN A 104 29.09 -11.66 -10.80
C GLN A 104 28.27 -11.39 -12.06
N SER A 105 28.99 -11.22 -13.18
CA SER A 105 28.43 -11.23 -14.51
C SER A 105 27.44 -12.39 -14.63
N VAL A 106 26.15 -12.03 -14.69
CA VAL A 106 25.11 -13.01 -14.99
C VAL A 106 25.36 -13.42 -16.44
N SER A 107 26.03 -14.56 -16.62
CA SER A 107 26.04 -15.25 -17.89
C SER A 107 24.59 -15.37 -18.32
N HIS A 108 24.29 -14.97 -19.56
CA HIS A 108 23.03 -15.22 -20.23
C HIS A 108 22.56 -16.64 -19.86
N VAL A 109 21.54 -16.72 -19.04
CA VAL A 109 20.84 -17.98 -18.83
C VAL A 109 20.06 -18.19 -20.12
N ASP A 110 20.49 -19.21 -20.87
CA ASP A 110 19.77 -19.67 -22.04
C ASP A 110 18.33 -19.98 -21.62
N THR A 111 17.40 -19.15 -22.05
CA THR A 111 15.96 -19.30 -21.79
C THR A 111 15.33 -20.48 -22.52
N GLU A 112 16.10 -21.33 -23.19
CA GLU A 112 15.60 -22.43 -24.01
C GLU A 112 15.43 -23.79 -23.30
N LYS A 113 15.64 -23.88 -21.98
CA LYS A 113 15.42 -25.14 -21.22
C LYS A 113 14.91 -24.93 -19.80
N LEU A 114 13.79 -24.24 -19.66
CA LEU A 114 13.03 -24.30 -18.43
C LEU A 114 11.70 -24.99 -18.77
N GLY A 115 11.55 -26.20 -18.22
CA GLY A 115 10.41 -27.06 -18.51
C GLY A 115 9.07 -26.45 -18.13
N ASP A 116 7.98 -27.09 -18.57
CA ASP A 116 6.55 -26.75 -18.41
C ASP A 116 6.05 -26.59 -16.95
N ASP A 117 6.94 -26.58 -15.95
CA ASP A 117 6.62 -26.68 -14.52
C ASP A 117 6.83 -25.37 -13.74
N LYS A 118 6.93 -24.21 -14.42
CA LYS A 118 7.04 -22.94 -13.74
C LYS A 118 5.68 -22.41 -13.30
N LEU A 119 5.62 -21.91 -12.06
CA LEU A 119 4.45 -21.18 -11.58
C LEU A 119 4.18 -19.95 -12.45
N ASN A 120 2.92 -19.62 -12.67
CA ASN A 120 2.47 -18.36 -13.27
C ASN A 120 1.91 -17.46 -12.19
N ILE A 121 2.59 -16.34 -11.91
CA ILE A 121 2.21 -15.37 -10.87
C ILE A 121 1.78 -14.07 -11.53
N VAL A 122 0.55 -13.64 -11.26
CA VAL A 122 0.00 -12.35 -11.69
C VAL A 122 0.02 -11.38 -10.53
N PHE A 123 0.64 -10.21 -10.72
CA PHE A 123 0.67 -9.14 -9.75
C PHE A 123 -0.37 -8.07 -10.10
N LEU A 124 -1.22 -7.73 -9.14
CA LEU A 124 -2.18 -6.65 -9.19
C LEU A 124 -1.83 -5.68 -8.05
N GLY A 125 -1.61 -4.42 -8.37
CA GLY A 125 -1.14 -3.47 -7.36
C GLY A 125 -1.11 -2.04 -7.87
N ASP A 126 -0.64 -1.17 -7.03
CA ASP A 126 -0.44 0.24 -7.33
C ASP A 126 1.05 0.55 -7.61
N SER A 127 1.50 1.76 -7.26
CA SER A 127 2.88 2.21 -7.49
C SER A 127 3.93 1.41 -6.71
N ILE A 128 3.56 0.76 -5.61
CA ILE A 128 4.49 -0.08 -4.84
C ILE A 128 5.01 -1.23 -5.72
N ILE A 129 4.15 -1.80 -6.56
CA ILE A 129 4.50 -2.89 -7.48
C ILE A 129 4.90 -2.36 -8.86
N ASP A 130 4.30 -1.24 -9.32
CA ASP A 130 4.44 -0.74 -10.70
C ASP A 130 5.74 0.01 -10.95
N ASN A 131 6.22 0.83 -9.99
CA ASN A 131 7.30 1.79 -10.23
C ASN A 131 8.63 1.15 -10.66
N HIS A 132 8.86 -0.10 -10.31
CA HIS A 132 10.07 -0.85 -10.69
C HIS A 132 9.68 -2.16 -11.35
N ARG A 133 9.82 -2.21 -12.68
CA ARG A 133 9.52 -3.38 -13.52
C ARG A 133 10.77 -4.12 -14.01
N ASP A 134 11.94 -3.62 -13.63
CA ASP A 134 13.25 -4.21 -13.89
C ASP A 134 13.62 -5.28 -12.85
N GLU A 135 14.88 -5.73 -12.89
CA GLU A 135 15.42 -6.73 -11.97
C GLU A 135 15.43 -6.30 -10.49
N THR A 136 15.16 -5.03 -10.20
CA THR A 136 15.07 -4.51 -8.83
C THR A 136 13.63 -4.46 -8.31
N GLY A 137 12.66 -4.79 -9.16
CA GLY A 137 11.23 -4.73 -8.84
C GLY A 137 10.74 -5.93 -8.05
N ILE A 138 9.71 -5.72 -7.23
CA ILE A 138 9.12 -6.75 -6.36
C ILE A 138 8.66 -7.96 -7.18
N ALA A 139 7.96 -7.74 -8.29
CA ALA A 139 7.45 -8.82 -9.12
C ALA A 139 8.58 -9.69 -9.69
N TYR A 140 9.63 -9.06 -10.25
CA TYR A 140 10.79 -9.77 -10.76
C TYR A 140 11.51 -10.58 -9.68
N LEU A 141 11.84 -9.93 -8.55
CA LEU A 141 12.54 -10.59 -7.43
C LEU A 141 11.74 -11.76 -6.86
N THR A 142 10.42 -11.63 -6.76
CA THR A 142 9.54 -12.73 -6.35
C THR A 142 9.56 -13.87 -7.38
N GLY A 143 9.52 -13.55 -8.68
CA GLY A 143 9.63 -14.55 -9.75
C GLY A 143 10.92 -15.35 -9.66
N VAL A 144 12.06 -14.67 -9.37
CA VAL A 144 13.35 -15.34 -9.14
C VAL A 144 13.28 -16.26 -7.90
N ALA A 145 12.73 -15.75 -6.79
CA ALA A 145 12.65 -16.50 -5.53
C ALA A 145 11.75 -17.75 -5.63
N CYS A 146 10.73 -17.72 -6.49
CA CYS A 146 9.76 -18.81 -6.68
C CYS A 146 10.01 -19.64 -7.94
N ASN A 147 11.05 -19.34 -8.73
CA ASN A 147 11.26 -19.93 -10.06
C ASN A 147 9.98 -19.84 -10.93
N ALA A 148 9.40 -18.64 -11.05
CA ALA A 148 8.11 -18.41 -11.65
C ALA A 148 8.17 -17.48 -12.86
N ASN A 149 7.19 -17.59 -13.76
CA ASN A 149 6.84 -16.56 -14.72
C ASN A 149 6.03 -15.49 -14.00
N VAL A 150 6.34 -14.20 -14.21
CA VAL A 150 5.63 -13.11 -13.57
C VAL A 150 4.98 -12.16 -14.58
N TYR A 151 3.73 -11.81 -14.31
CA TYR A 151 2.92 -10.92 -15.13
C TYR A 151 2.51 -9.73 -14.25
N ASN A 152 3.28 -8.63 -14.35
CA ASN A 152 3.02 -7.44 -13.54
C ASN A 152 1.96 -6.57 -14.19
N MET A 153 0.72 -6.65 -13.70
CA MET A 153 -0.45 -5.89 -14.13
C MET A 153 -0.76 -4.70 -13.20
N ALA A 154 0.15 -4.34 -12.29
CA ALA A 154 -0.01 -3.19 -11.43
C ALA A 154 -0.11 -1.88 -12.23
N ILE A 155 -0.82 -0.89 -11.69
CA ILE A 155 -0.99 0.44 -12.30
C ILE A 155 -0.75 1.50 -11.22
N ALA A 156 0.33 2.26 -11.36
CA ALA A 156 0.71 3.29 -10.41
C ALA A 156 -0.42 4.30 -10.16
N GLY A 157 -0.59 4.67 -8.90
CA GLY A 157 -1.57 5.67 -8.49
C GLY A 157 -3.02 5.18 -8.46
N THR A 158 -3.31 3.91 -8.69
CA THR A 158 -4.67 3.38 -8.60
C THR A 158 -5.02 2.90 -7.19
N SER A 159 -6.32 2.88 -6.87
CA SER A 159 -6.89 2.34 -5.64
C SER A 159 -7.44 0.94 -5.85
N ALA A 160 -7.71 0.21 -4.78
CA ALA A 160 -8.53 -0.98 -4.86
C ALA A 160 -9.98 -0.62 -5.26
N THR A 161 -10.47 0.49 -4.72
CA THR A 161 -11.84 0.99 -4.87
C THR A 161 -12.06 1.79 -6.15
N ILE A 162 -13.33 1.92 -6.53
CA ILE A 162 -13.77 2.87 -7.57
C ILE A 162 -13.81 4.27 -6.98
N GLU A 163 -13.32 5.25 -7.74
CA GLU A 163 -13.36 6.64 -7.32
C GLU A 163 -14.73 7.28 -7.61
N TYR A 164 -15.11 8.26 -6.79
CA TYR A 164 -16.34 9.00 -7.00
C TYR A 164 -16.36 9.69 -8.37
N GLY A 165 -17.46 9.44 -9.12
CA GLY A 165 -17.66 10.01 -10.45
C GLY A 165 -17.15 9.13 -11.60
N GLU A 166 -16.49 8.03 -11.32
CA GLU A 166 -16.24 6.98 -12.30
C GLU A 166 -17.53 6.22 -12.61
N LYS A 167 -17.59 5.66 -13.81
CA LYS A 167 -18.75 4.89 -14.24
C LYS A 167 -18.60 3.42 -13.86
N GLU A 168 -19.68 2.83 -13.36
CA GLU A 168 -19.75 1.49 -12.77
C GLU A 168 -20.47 0.46 -13.64
N GLY A 169 -21.10 0.91 -14.73
CA GLY A 169 -21.76 0.03 -15.69
C GLY A 169 -20.74 -0.79 -16.48
N ASN A 170 -21.01 -2.08 -16.67
CA ASN A 170 -20.08 -2.96 -17.38
C ASN A 170 -19.78 -2.48 -18.82
N GLU A 171 -20.76 -1.88 -19.50
CA GLU A 171 -20.61 -1.40 -20.88
C GLU A 171 -19.84 -0.08 -20.99
N ASP A 172 -19.89 0.75 -19.95
CA ASP A 172 -19.30 2.09 -19.94
C ASP A 172 -18.34 2.32 -18.75
N TRP A 173 -17.79 1.25 -18.21
CA TRP A 173 -16.86 1.26 -17.10
C TRP A 173 -15.65 2.14 -17.36
N THR A 174 -15.25 2.97 -16.38
CA THR A 174 -14.12 3.90 -16.53
C THR A 174 -13.01 3.73 -15.50
N SER A 175 -13.21 2.93 -14.44
CA SER A 175 -12.24 2.77 -13.38
C SER A 175 -11.10 1.83 -13.74
N ARG A 176 -9.86 2.27 -13.49
CA ARG A 176 -8.65 1.42 -13.55
C ARG A 176 -8.26 0.81 -12.20
N SER A 177 -9.16 0.86 -11.23
CA SER A 177 -8.98 0.25 -9.91
C SER A 177 -8.74 -1.25 -9.97
N LEU A 178 -8.41 -1.85 -8.83
CA LEU A 178 -8.35 -3.31 -8.69
C LEU A 178 -9.64 -3.99 -9.19
N ILE A 179 -10.82 -3.43 -8.85
CA ILE A 179 -12.09 -3.96 -9.34
C ILE A 179 -12.13 -3.94 -10.86
N GLY A 180 -11.72 -2.84 -11.49
CA GLY A 180 -11.68 -2.71 -12.94
C GLY A 180 -10.75 -3.73 -13.60
N VAL A 181 -9.52 -3.86 -13.11
CA VAL A 181 -8.56 -4.84 -13.66
C VAL A 181 -9.10 -6.26 -13.54
N THR A 182 -9.68 -6.64 -12.40
CA THR A 182 -10.24 -8.00 -12.22
C THR A 182 -11.50 -8.25 -13.05
N LYS A 183 -12.34 -7.22 -13.27
CA LYS A 183 -13.47 -7.30 -14.22
C LYS A 183 -12.98 -7.47 -15.67
N ALA A 184 -11.90 -6.78 -16.07
CA ALA A 184 -11.30 -6.94 -17.40
C ALA A 184 -10.71 -8.34 -17.60
N ILE A 185 -10.00 -8.89 -16.59
CA ILE A 185 -9.52 -10.27 -16.59
C ILE A 185 -10.69 -11.27 -16.78
N LYS A 186 -11.80 -11.02 -16.12
CA LYS A 186 -13.01 -11.83 -16.21
C LYS A 186 -13.76 -11.68 -17.54
N GLY A 187 -13.49 -10.58 -18.28
CA GLY A 187 -14.19 -10.25 -19.52
C GLY A 187 -15.54 -9.57 -19.32
N ASP A 188 -15.81 -9.01 -18.15
CA ASP A 188 -17.05 -8.32 -17.83
C ASP A 188 -17.11 -6.88 -18.39
N ILE A 189 -15.95 -6.28 -18.69
CA ILE A 189 -15.82 -4.89 -19.17
C ILE A 189 -14.87 -4.80 -20.36
N PRO A 190 -15.00 -3.74 -21.21
CA PRO A 190 -14.04 -3.47 -22.28
C PRO A 190 -12.64 -3.17 -21.74
N THR A 191 -11.60 -3.60 -22.47
CA THR A 191 -10.19 -3.38 -22.09
C THR A 191 -9.62 -2.03 -22.55
N ASP A 192 -10.38 -1.27 -23.32
CA ASP A 192 -9.94 0.02 -23.89
C ASP A 192 -9.46 1.04 -22.84
N ILE A 193 -10.01 0.99 -21.64
CA ILE A 193 -9.61 1.87 -20.53
C ILE A 193 -8.18 1.61 -20.05
N PHE A 194 -7.66 0.41 -20.30
CA PHE A 194 -6.30 0.01 -19.92
C PHE A 194 -5.26 0.26 -21.01
N LYS A 195 -5.64 0.87 -22.15
CA LYS A 195 -4.68 1.23 -23.21
C LYS A 195 -3.57 2.10 -22.65
N GLY A 196 -2.33 1.74 -23.02
CA GLY A 196 -1.12 2.41 -22.57
C GLY A 196 -0.67 2.01 -21.14
N THR A 197 -1.28 1.00 -20.56
CA THR A 197 -0.80 0.35 -19.34
C THR A 197 -0.29 -1.05 -19.65
N ARG A 198 0.63 -1.55 -18.82
CA ARG A 198 1.12 -2.93 -18.96
C ARG A 198 0.01 -3.97 -18.73
N ALA A 199 -0.95 -3.66 -17.85
CA ALA A 199 -2.13 -4.50 -17.65
C ALA A 199 -2.93 -4.69 -18.95
N GLY A 200 -3.18 -3.59 -19.68
CA GLY A 200 -3.86 -3.65 -20.98
C GLY A 200 -3.07 -4.47 -22.02
N GLU A 201 -1.76 -4.28 -22.08
CA GLU A 201 -0.90 -5.06 -23.00
C GLU A 201 -0.96 -6.57 -22.72
N ILE A 202 -0.86 -6.98 -21.45
CA ILE A 202 -0.92 -8.39 -21.05
C ILE A 202 -2.27 -9.01 -21.44
N ILE A 203 -3.38 -8.29 -21.23
CA ILE A 203 -4.71 -8.77 -21.58
C ILE A 203 -4.88 -8.86 -23.11
N ASP A 204 -4.61 -7.76 -23.82
CA ASP A 204 -4.85 -7.64 -25.26
C ASP A 204 -3.95 -8.61 -26.07
N ASN A 205 -2.69 -8.78 -25.66
CA ASN A 205 -1.76 -9.71 -26.29
C ASN A 205 -1.91 -11.15 -25.83
N LYS A 206 -2.76 -11.41 -24.82
CA LYS A 206 -2.94 -12.75 -24.23
C LYS A 206 -1.62 -13.38 -23.79
N GLU A 207 -0.80 -12.57 -23.10
CA GLU A 207 0.52 -13.01 -22.64
C GLU A 207 0.44 -14.10 -21.57
N VAL A 208 -0.69 -14.21 -20.89
CA VAL A 208 -1.01 -15.27 -19.94
C VAL A 208 -2.43 -15.79 -20.20
N ASP A 209 -2.61 -17.08 -20.09
CA ASP A 209 -3.93 -17.69 -19.96
C ASP A 209 -4.34 -17.64 -18.49
N PHE A 210 -5.28 -16.74 -18.17
CA PHE A 210 -5.69 -16.53 -16.77
C PHE A 210 -6.26 -17.80 -16.13
N SER A 211 -6.77 -18.76 -16.90
CA SER A 211 -7.25 -20.04 -16.35
C SER A 211 -6.13 -20.93 -15.81
N THR A 212 -4.87 -20.64 -16.17
CA THR A 212 -3.66 -21.40 -15.78
C THR A 212 -2.79 -20.65 -14.78
N VAL A 213 -3.27 -19.55 -14.22
CA VAL A 213 -2.56 -18.79 -13.17
C VAL A 213 -2.53 -19.61 -11.89
N ASP A 214 -1.35 -19.71 -11.28
CA ASP A 214 -1.14 -20.41 -10.01
C ASP A 214 -1.32 -19.47 -8.82
N TYR A 215 -0.89 -18.20 -8.95
CA TYR A 215 -0.97 -17.19 -7.90
C TYR A 215 -1.40 -15.84 -8.42
N TYR A 216 -2.31 -15.19 -7.69
CA TYR A 216 -2.53 -13.76 -7.76
C TYR A 216 -1.98 -13.10 -6.51
N VAL A 217 -1.17 -12.06 -6.68
CA VAL A 217 -0.68 -11.20 -5.61
C VAL A 217 -1.39 -9.86 -5.73
N ILE A 218 -2.08 -9.45 -4.67
CA ILE A 218 -2.87 -8.21 -4.62
C ILE A 218 -2.28 -7.30 -3.56
N GLU A 219 -1.75 -6.15 -3.97
CA GLU A 219 -1.19 -5.13 -3.09
C GLU A 219 -1.84 -3.78 -3.40
N TYR A 220 -2.66 -3.28 -2.48
CA TYR A 220 -3.35 -2.00 -2.53
C TYR A 220 -3.63 -1.48 -1.11
N GLY A 221 -4.06 -0.23 -1.01
CA GLY A 221 -4.61 0.33 0.20
C GLY A 221 -4.04 1.69 0.58
N VAL A 222 -2.78 2.00 0.21
CA VAL A 222 -2.19 3.31 0.52
C VAL A 222 -2.91 4.42 -0.26
N ASN A 223 -3.25 4.20 -1.54
CA ASN A 223 -4.01 5.16 -2.34
C ASN A 223 -5.45 5.29 -1.86
N ASP A 224 -6.08 4.19 -1.43
CA ASP A 224 -7.40 4.22 -0.81
C ASP A 224 -7.38 5.08 0.45
N PHE A 225 -6.38 4.89 1.31
CA PHE A 225 -6.17 5.72 2.50
C PHE A 225 -6.00 7.20 2.14
N LEU A 226 -5.11 7.53 1.20
CA LEU A 226 -4.82 8.91 0.79
C LEU A 226 -6.04 9.61 0.17
N ARG A 227 -6.97 8.87 -0.40
CA ARG A 227 -8.23 9.37 -0.99
C ARG A 227 -9.38 9.45 0.00
N GLY A 228 -9.16 9.16 1.27
CA GLY A 228 -10.19 9.22 2.29
C GLY A 228 -11.25 8.12 2.15
N ILE A 229 -10.88 6.96 1.62
CA ILE A 229 -11.77 5.82 1.49
C ILE A 229 -11.99 5.16 2.85
N ASN A 230 -13.20 4.66 3.08
CA ASN A 230 -13.53 3.86 4.25
C ASN A 230 -12.88 2.47 4.13
N PRO A 231 -12.15 1.96 5.15
CA PRO A 231 -11.60 0.61 5.12
C PRO A 231 -12.65 -0.50 5.01
N GLY A 232 -13.90 -0.26 5.38
CA GLY A 232 -14.97 -1.25 5.20
C GLY A 232 -16.33 -0.75 5.67
N ASP A 233 -17.40 -1.40 5.18
CA ASP A 233 -18.77 -1.21 5.65
C ASP A 233 -19.36 -2.56 6.09
N VAL A 234 -19.90 -2.62 7.30
CA VAL A 234 -20.52 -3.85 7.84
C VAL A 234 -21.95 -4.04 7.34
N GLU A 235 -22.64 -2.95 6.93
CA GLU A 235 -24.00 -3.00 6.41
C GLU A 235 -24.02 -3.37 4.91
N ASP A 236 -22.96 -2.97 4.17
CA ASP A 236 -22.74 -3.38 2.78
C ASP A 236 -21.31 -3.91 2.60
N PRO A 237 -21.07 -5.19 2.91
CA PRO A 237 -19.71 -5.78 2.84
C PRO A 237 -19.10 -5.82 1.44
N TYR A 238 -19.92 -5.65 0.39
CA TYR A 238 -19.49 -5.65 -1.01
C TYR A 238 -19.57 -4.27 -1.66
N ASP A 239 -19.69 -3.19 -0.86
CA ASP A 239 -19.62 -1.84 -1.38
C ASP A 239 -18.27 -1.61 -2.08
N MET A 240 -18.34 -1.35 -3.40
CA MET A 240 -17.16 -1.14 -4.25
C MET A 240 -16.41 0.16 -3.97
N HIS A 241 -16.97 1.03 -3.12
CA HIS A 241 -16.36 2.27 -2.64
C HIS A 241 -15.69 2.10 -1.27
N THR A 242 -15.62 0.88 -0.74
CA THR A 242 -14.87 0.55 0.46
C THR A 242 -13.73 -0.40 0.14
N TYR A 243 -12.61 -0.25 0.86
CA TYR A 243 -11.42 -1.07 0.59
C TYR A 243 -11.68 -2.58 0.76
N ALA A 244 -12.32 -2.98 1.86
CA ALA A 244 -12.67 -4.38 2.09
C ALA A 244 -13.67 -4.92 1.06
N GLY A 245 -14.65 -4.10 0.63
CA GLY A 245 -15.60 -4.48 -0.41
C GLY A 245 -14.92 -4.69 -1.75
N ALA A 246 -13.99 -3.79 -2.11
CA ALA A 246 -13.19 -3.93 -3.34
C ALA A 246 -12.35 -5.20 -3.35
N LEU A 247 -11.69 -5.55 -2.23
CA LEU A 247 -10.93 -6.80 -2.12
C LEU A 247 -11.82 -8.04 -2.30
N ARG A 248 -13.02 -8.06 -1.67
CA ARG A 248 -13.98 -9.17 -1.82
C ARG A 248 -14.42 -9.35 -3.26
N ILE A 249 -14.77 -8.27 -3.94
CA ILE A 249 -15.18 -8.28 -5.34
C ILE A 249 -14.04 -8.79 -6.22
N ALA A 250 -12.83 -8.31 -6.01
CA ALA A 250 -11.64 -8.73 -6.78
C ALA A 250 -11.35 -10.21 -6.61
N VAL A 251 -11.33 -10.72 -5.37
CA VAL A 251 -11.14 -12.15 -5.10
C VAL A 251 -12.23 -13.00 -5.78
N GLY A 252 -13.49 -12.55 -5.70
CA GLY A 252 -14.61 -13.23 -6.38
C GLY A 252 -14.44 -13.28 -7.90
N ASN A 253 -14.02 -12.16 -8.53
CA ASN A 253 -13.76 -12.10 -9.96
C ASN A 253 -12.63 -13.04 -10.39
N LEU A 254 -11.52 -13.05 -9.65
CA LEU A 254 -10.36 -13.90 -9.96
C LEU A 254 -10.69 -15.38 -9.79
N ARG A 255 -11.40 -15.78 -8.74
CA ARG A 255 -11.83 -17.16 -8.52
C ARG A 255 -12.79 -17.66 -9.60
N ALA A 256 -13.57 -16.76 -10.19
CA ALA A 256 -14.45 -17.13 -11.31
C ALA A 256 -13.67 -17.52 -12.58
N VAL A 257 -12.49 -16.96 -12.79
CA VAL A 257 -11.62 -17.23 -13.96
C VAL A 257 -10.62 -18.33 -13.66
N SER A 258 -10.03 -18.29 -12.47
CA SER A 258 -8.91 -19.13 -12.05
C SER A 258 -9.27 -19.84 -10.73
N PRO A 259 -10.18 -20.83 -10.74
CA PRO A 259 -10.71 -21.43 -9.51
C PRO A 259 -9.66 -22.19 -8.68
N ASN A 260 -8.53 -22.54 -9.29
CA ASN A 260 -7.44 -23.28 -8.63
C ASN A 260 -6.29 -22.38 -8.19
N ALA A 261 -6.30 -21.09 -8.59
CA ALA A 261 -5.26 -20.15 -8.20
C ALA A 261 -5.31 -19.85 -6.71
N ALA A 262 -4.16 -19.81 -6.05
CA ALA A 262 -4.03 -19.23 -4.74
C ALA A 262 -4.00 -17.69 -4.87
N ILE A 263 -4.63 -16.99 -3.92
CA ILE A 263 -4.62 -15.52 -3.87
C ILE A 263 -3.87 -15.10 -2.63
N VAL A 264 -2.90 -14.20 -2.78
CA VAL A 264 -2.17 -13.57 -1.67
C VAL A 264 -2.66 -12.14 -1.54
N LEU A 265 -3.35 -11.81 -0.46
CA LEU A 265 -3.67 -10.45 -0.11
C LEU A 265 -2.51 -9.86 0.70
N CYS A 266 -1.92 -8.77 0.21
CA CYS A 266 -0.86 -8.05 0.88
C CYS A 266 -1.44 -6.77 1.50
N SER A 267 -1.21 -6.57 2.79
CA SER A 267 -1.59 -5.31 3.43
C SER A 267 -0.75 -4.15 2.89
N PRO A 268 -1.24 -2.89 2.96
CA PRO A 268 -0.38 -1.74 2.74
C PRO A 268 0.80 -1.76 3.72
N CYS A 269 1.93 -1.17 3.29
CA CYS A 269 3.14 -1.08 4.09
C CYS A 269 3.04 0.04 5.15
N TYR A 270 3.93 -0.01 6.16
CA TYR A 270 4.20 1.19 6.96
C TYR A 270 4.58 2.36 6.05
N SER A 271 4.05 3.53 6.35
CA SER A 271 4.26 4.74 5.55
C SER A 271 4.47 5.96 6.44
N GLN A 272 5.18 6.95 5.92
CA GLN A 272 5.34 8.27 6.53
C GLN A 272 4.82 9.34 5.59
N PHE A 273 4.19 10.37 6.12
CA PHE A 273 3.57 11.41 5.34
C PHE A 273 4.27 12.73 5.57
N PHE A 274 4.58 13.43 4.47
CA PHE A 274 5.30 14.69 4.47
C PHE A 274 4.50 15.76 3.74
N GLY A 275 4.53 16.98 4.28
CA GLY A 275 3.97 18.16 3.63
C GLY A 275 4.80 18.60 2.42
N LYS A 276 4.26 19.51 1.61
CA LYS A 276 4.94 20.06 0.41
C LYS A 276 6.31 20.70 0.70
N ASN A 277 6.54 21.14 1.92
CA ASN A 277 7.81 21.72 2.40
C ASN A 277 8.77 20.67 2.99
N GLY A 278 8.43 19.38 2.91
CA GLY A 278 9.19 18.29 3.52
C GLY A 278 8.99 18.13 5.03
N ALA A 279 8.05 18.88 5.63
CA ALA A 279 7.75 18.70 7.05
C ALA A 279 7.05 17.35 7.29
N PHE A 280 7.50 16.62 8.30
CA PHE A 280 6.85 15.40 8.74
C PHE A 280 5.47 15.71 9.33
N LEU A 281 4.42 15.11 8.78
CA LEU A 281 3.03 15.28 9.21
C LEU A 281 2.59 14.18 10.18
N GLY A 282 3.16 13.00 10.06
CA GLY A 282 2.84 11.83 10.84
C GLY A 282 3.14 10.56 10.07
N ASP A 283 2.97 9.43 10.71
CA ASP A 283 3.14 8.12 10.09
C ASP A 283 1.83 7.33 10.00
N ALA A 284 1.95 6.13 9.49
CA ALA A 284 0.88 5.17 9.29
C ALA A 284 0.07 4.84 10.56
N ASN A 285 0.64 5.08 11.76
CA ASN A 285 -0.04 4.89 13.05
C ASN A 285 -0.73 6.16 13.56
N MET A 286 -0.26 7.33 13.11
CA MET A 286 -0.69 8.63 13.62
C MET A 286 -1.72 9.29 12.72
N MET A 287 -1.54 9.17 11.40
CA MET A 287 -2.41 9.83 10.42
C MET A 287 -3.70 9.05 10.22
N SER A 288 -4.82 9.77 10.27
CA SER A 288 -6.14 9.23 9.95
C SER A 288 -6.70 9.93 8.71
N ASN A 289 -7.37 9.18 7.85
CA ASN A 289 -8.09 9.72 6.71
C ASN A 289 -9.56 10.09 6.99
N GLY A 290 -9.94 10.12 8.28
CA GLY A 290 -11.30 10.35 8.74
C GLY A 290 -12.11 9.07 9.02
N TYR A 291 -11.66 7.92 8.51
CA TYR A 291 -12.27 6.60 8.76
C TYR A 291 -11.33 5.68 9.54
N GLY A 292 -10.02 5.88 9.43
CA GLY A 292 -9.03 5.08 10.11
C GLY A 292 -7.61 5.47 9.71
N THR A 293 -6.64 4.71 10.21
CA THR A 293 -5.20 4.79 9.91
C THR A 293 -4.83 3.71 8.89
N ILE A 294 -3.59 3.71 8.39
CA ILE A 294 -3.10 2.59 7.54
C ILE A 294 -3.19 1.24 8.28
N SER A 295 -3.05 1.24 9.61
CA SER A 295 -3.24 0.03 10.42
C SER A 295 -4.67 -0.52 10.33
N ASP A 296 -5.68 0.34 10.17
CA ASP A 296 -7.07 -0.10 9.99
C ASP A 296 -7.27 -0.73 8.59
N PHE A 297 -6.60 -0.21 7.57
CA PHE A 297 -6.57 -0.85 6.23
C PHE A 297 -5.86 -2.20 6.26
N LYS A 298 -4.74 -2.31 7.00
CA LYS A 298 -4.09 -3.59 7.27
C LYS A 298 -5.07 -4.57 7.92
N GLY A 299 -5.79 -4.14 8.97
CA GLY A 299 -6.79 -4.95 9.66
C GLY A 299 -7.94 -5.38 8.75
N ALA A 300 -8.41 -4.49 7.86
CA ALA A 300 -9.45 -4.81 6.87
C ALA A 300 -8.97 -5.85 5.86
N CYS A 301 -7.72 -5.74 5.37
CA CYS A 301 -7.10 -6.72 4.47
C CYS A 301 -6.97 -8.10 5.12
N GLU A 302 -6.46 -8.16 6.35
CA GLU A 302 -6.35 -9.39 7.13
C GLU A 302 -7.72 -10.03 7.38
N TYR A 303 -8.72 -9.22 7.73
CA TYR A 303 -10.09 -9.71 7.93
C TYR A 303 -10.66 -10.35 6.67
N VAL A 304 -10.54 -9.68 5.50
CA VAL A 304 -11.00 -10.21 4.21
C VAL A 304 -10.23 -11.47 3.82
N SER A 305 -8.92 -11.50 4.07
CA SER A 305 -8.10 -12.68 3.80
C SER A 305 -8.58 -13.90 4.59
N ASN A 306 -8.81 -13.73 5.90
CA ASN A 306 -9.33 -14.80 6.75
C ASN A 306 -10.75 -15.23 6.36
N GLU A 307 -11.63 -14.27 6.04
CA GLU A 307 -13.01 -14.55 5.62
C GLU A 307 -13.08 -15.34 4.33
N LEU A 308 -12.21 -15.02 3.38
CA LEU A 308 -12.21 -15.63 2.05
C LEU A 308 -11.21 -16.79 1.90
N ASP A 309 -10.53 -17.21 2.96
CA ASP A 309 -9.52 -18.27 2.93
C ASP A 309 -8.49 -18.03 1.82
N THR A 310 -7.85 -16.85 1.87
CA THR A 310 -6.72 -16.48 1.02
C THR A 310 -5.43 -16.51 1.83
N LEU A 311 -4.29 -16.51 1.16
CA LEU A 311 -3.01 -16.27 1.81
C LEU A 311 -2.91 -14.79 2.20
N PHE A 312 -2.29 -14.50 3.34
CA PHE A 312 -2.11 -13.15 3.81
C PHE A 312 -0.63 -12.81 4.01
N MET A 313 -0.21 -11.68 3.46
CA MET A 313 1.07 -11.06 3.74
C MET A 313 0.86 -9.79 4.56
N ASP A 314 1.17 -9.83 5.84
CA ASP A 314 1.19 -8.64 6.69
C ASP A 314 2.43 -7.79 6.37
N ALA A 315 2.38 -7.03 5.28
CA ALA A 315 3.48 -6.15 4.90
C ALA A 315 3.67 -4.99 5.89
N TYR A 316 2.62 -4.64 6.63
CA TYR A 316 2.65 -3.58 7.62
C TYR A 316 3.59 -3.89 8.80
N GLN A 317 3.49 -5.12 9.33
CA GLN A 317 4.23 -5.52 10.53
C GLN A 317 5.46 -6.38 10.21
N THR A 318 5.32 -7.33 9.27
CA THR A 318 6.36 -8.35 9.08
C THR A 318 7.58 -7.87 8.29
N LEU A 319 7.47 -6.74 7.58
CA LEU A 319 8.65 -6.11 6.99
C LEU A 319 9.56 -5.44 8.03
N GLY A 320 9.07 -5.22 9.26
CA GLY A 320 9.84 -4.58 10.32
C GLY A 320 10.25 -3.14 9.99
N ILE A 321 9.49 -2.47 9.12
CA ILE A 321 9.71 -1.05 8.80
C ILE A 321 8.92 -0.22 9.81
N ASP A 322 9.57 0.73 10.45
CA ASP A 322 8.99 1.62 11.44
C ASP A 322 9.64 3.00 11.40
N SER A 323 9.27 3.88 12.33
CA SER A 323 9.80 5.25 12.39
C SER A 323 11.30 5.34 12.64
N THR A 324 11.94 4.29 13.11
CA THR A 324 13.38 4.26 13.45
C THR A 324 14.27 3.87 12.27
N ASN A 325 13.70 3.19 11.27
CA ASN A 325 14.44 2.67 10.12
C ASN A 325 13.83 3.02 8.76
N ALA A 326 12.78 3.83 8.74
CA ALA A 326 12.06 4.19 7.52
C ALA A 326 12.98 4.73 6.41
N ASP A 327 13.96 5.57 6.74
CA ASP A 327 14.91 6.16 5.78
C ASP A 327 15.73 5.11 5.00
N ASP A 328 15.92 3.92 5.57
CA ASP A 328 16.61 2.82 4.90
C ASP A 328 15.73 2.09 3.88
N TYR A 329 14.41 2.11 4.09
CA TYR A 329 13.46 1.28 3.36
C TYR A 329 12.45 2.04 2.52
N LEU A 330 12.24 3.34 2.78
CA LEU A 330 11.30 4.21 2.07
C LEU A 330 12.04 5.34 1.35
N GLU A 331 11.71 5.59 0.07
CA GLU A 331 12.33 6.63 -0.75
C GLU A 331 11.73 8.02 -0.46
N ASP A 332 10.43 8.06 -0.25
CA ASP A 332 9.64 9.29 -0.09
C ASP A 332 8.59 9.19 1.04
N GLY A 333 8.76 8.22 1.91
CA GLY A 333 7.83 7.90 2.99
C GLY A 333 6.77 6.87 2.60
N ILE A 334 6.58 6.54 1.32
CA ILE A 334 5.59 5.57 0.83
C ILE A 334 6.26 4.49 -0.01
N HIS A 335 7.01 4.87 -1.03
CA HIS A 335 7.62 3.94 -1.97
C HIS A 335 8.86 3.29 -1.39
N LEU A 336 9.02 1.99 -1.67
CA LEU A 336 10.12 1.19 -1.12
C LEU A 336 11.44 1.47 -1.85
N THR A 337 12.52 1.65 -1.10
CA THR A 337 13.88 1.60 -1.64
C THR A 337 14.17 0.21 -2.24
N GLN A 338 15.28 0.06 -2.97
CA GLN A 338 15.70 -1.25 -3.46
C GLN A 338 15.82 -2.28 -2.32
N LYS A 339 16.33 -1.86 -1.16
CA LYS A 339 16.41 -2.71 0.05
C LYS A 339 15.03 -3.11 0.53
N GLY A 340 14.07 -2.17 0.56
CA GLY A 340 12.68 -2.43 0.92
C GLY A 340 12.00 -3.39 -0.06
N ARG A 341 12.19 -3.20 -1.37
CA ARG A 341 11.64 -4.09 -2.40
C ARG A 341 12.20 -5.51 -2.31
N ALA A 342 13.50 -5.65 -2.04
CA ALA A 342 14.12 -6.97 -1.86
C ALA A 342 13.58 -7.68 -0.61
N LEU A 343 13.37 -6.95 0.48
CA LEU A 343 12.75 -7.48 1.70
C LEU A 343 11.32 -7.94 1.45
N TYR A 344 10.51 -7.10 0.77
CA TYR A 344 9.12 -7.42 0.40
C TYR A 344 9.05 -8.69 -0.45
N ALA A 345 9.82 -8.73 -1.54
CA ALA A 345 9.85 -9.88 -2.44
C ALA A 345 10.33 -11.17 -1.75
N GLY A 346 11.31 -11.05 -0.87
CA GLY A 346 11.79 -12.19 -0.08
C GLY A 346 10.74 -12.75 0.88
N MET A 347 9.92 -11.88 1.48
CA MET A 347 8.83 -12.31 2.35
C MET A 347 7.71 -12.96 1.55
N LEU A 348 7.31 -12.34 0.44
CA LEU A 348 6.29 -12.88 -0.47
C LEU A 348 6.71 -14.23 -1.05
N GLY A 349 7.97 -14.35 -1.49
CA GLY A 349 8.52 -15.61 -1.99
C GLY A 349 8.46 -16.73 -0.95
N ARG A 350 8.71 -16.43 0.33
CA ARG A 350 8.57 -17.43 1.41
C ARG A 350 7.13 -17.92 1.57
N ILE A 351 6.15 -17.01 1.51
CA ILE A 351 4.74 -17.37 1.62
C ILE A 351 4.33 -18.30 0.47
N ILE A 352 4.72 -17.97 -0.76
CA ILE A 352 4.40 -18.76 -1.95
C ILE A 352 5.08 -20.13 -1.87
N ASN A 353 6.39 -20.18 -1.62
CA ASN A 353 7.13 -21.45 -1.57
C ASN A 353 6.62 -22.34 -0.43
N TYR A 354 6.31 -21.79 0.75
CA TYR A 354 5.74 -22.55 1.85
C TYR A 354 4.37 -23.17 1.47
N ASN A 355 3.55 -22.42 0.74
CA ASN A 355 2.25 -22.94 0.27
C ASN A 355 2.44 -24.06 -0.76
N GLU A 356 3.41 -23.97 -1.67
CA GLU A 356 3.74 -25.01 -2.63
C GLU A 356 4.28 -26.27 -1.96
N ASP A 357 5.16 -26.11 -0.97
CA ASP A 357 5.68 -27.26 -0.22
C ASP A 357 4.56 -28.02 0.51
N ASN A 358 3.57 -27.31 1.07
CA ASN A 358 2.42 -27.94 1.71
C ASN A 358 1.50 -28.66 0.72
N LYS A 359 1.22 -28.08 -0.46
CA LYS A 359 0.46 -28.75 -1.53
C LYS A 359 1.14 -30.05 -1.95
N ASN A 360 2.47 -30.04 -2.11
CA ASN A 360 3.24 -31.20 -2.54
C ASN A 360 3.38 -32.27 -1.44
N SER A 361 3.26 -31.88 -0.16
CA SER A 361 3.32 -32.80 0.99
C SER A 361 2.00 -33.48 1.29
N GLY A 362 0.91 -33.09 0.63
CA GLY A 362 -0.42 -33.68 0.81
C GLY A 362 -1.05 -33.39 2.20
N MET A 363 -0.58 -32.31 2.87
CA MET A 363 -1.13 -31.83 4.13
C MET A 363 -2.25 -30.82 3.93
#